data_d29ad19760064f5cff109fd0e6aaf631
#
_entry.id   d29ad19760064f5cff109fd0e6aaf631
#
_cell.length_a   1.000
_cell.length_b   1.000
_cell.length_c   1.000
_cell.angle_alpha   90.00
_cell.angle_beta   90.00
_cell.angle_gamma   90.00
#
_symmetry.space_group_name_H-M   'P 1'
#
loop_
_entity.id
_entity.type
_entity.pdbx_description
1 polymer ?
#
loop_
_entity_poly.entity_id
_entity_poly.type
_entity_poly.pdbx_seq_one_letter_code
_entity_poly.pdbx_strand_id
1 'polypeptide(L)'
;RSGFVFPAVWIKGANGMTVEEILAGESKNVEFKVQRPKDSGKYMKTVVAFSNGEGGKIIFGVDDKTRQVIGIPKEFVFSEIDAITSAISDSCEPLVIPDVYLQTLENKTIIVAEISPGKQRPYYIKSLGIQDGTYIRVSGTSRPAGRDLTAEMYYEDEGRSYDNVIRNDLTVTEKEIQDLCQRMKQVALWNSKSQAQKDAVK
;
A
#
# COMPACT_ATOMS: atom_id res chain seq x y z
N ARG A 1 -48.28 0.84 -12.38
CA ARG A 1 -47.29 0.24 -11.46
C ARG A 1 -46.10 -0.18 -12.30
N SER A 2 -45.21 0.76 -12.55
CA SER A 2 -43.93 0.53 -13.23
C SER A 2 -42.94 0.04 -12.17
N GLY A 3 -42.63 -1.26 -12.20
CA GLY A 3 -41.56 -1.83 -11.41
C GLY A 3 -40.23 -1.29 -11.92
N PHE A 4 -39.53 -0.50 -11.10
CA PHE A 4 -38.14 -0.19 -11.31
C PHE A 4 -37.34 -1.49 -11.12
N VAL A 5 -36.86 -2.03 -12.21
CA VAL A 5 -35.88 -3.11 -12.22
C VAL A 5 -34.54 -2.40 -11.93
N PHE A 6 -34.04 -2.58 -10.71
CA PHE A 6 -32.68 -2.13 -10.37
C PHE A 6 -31.69 -2.90 -11.27
N PRO A 7 -30.71 -2.21 -11.89
CA PRO A 7 -29.64 -2.89 -12.58
C PRO A 7 -28.92 -3.78 -11.55
N ALA A 8 -28.49 -4.95 -11.98
CA ALA A 8 -27.81 -5.93 -11.16
C ALA A 8 -26.58 -5.26 -10.51
N VAL A 9 -26.72 -4.88 -9.26
CA VAL A 9 -25.60 -4.46 -8.42
C VAL A 9 -24.68 -5.67 -8.33
N TRP A 10 -23.44 -5.52 -8.74
CA TRP A 10 -22.44 -6.57 -8.78
C TRP A 10 -22.30 -7.20 -7.39
N ILE A 11 -23.04 -8.29 -7.16
CA ILE A 11 -22.79 -9.18 -6.05
C ILE A 11 -21.60 -10.01 -6.52
N LYS A 12 -20.40 -9.61 -6.12
CA LYS A 12 -19.18 -10.37 -6.42
C LYS A 12 -19.25 -11.67 -5.61
N GLY A 13 -19.79 -12.74 -6.23
CA GLY A 13 -19.75 -14.08 -5.67
C GLY A 13 -18.30 -14.55 -5.59
N ALA A 14 -17.94 -15.25 -4.52
CA ALA A 14 -16.70 -15.96 -4.21
C ALA A 14 -15.54 -15.19 -3.55
N ASN A 15 -15.47 -13.85 -3.57
CA ASN A 15 -14.42 -13.08 -2.88
C ASN A 15 -14.96 -12.12 -1.81
N GLY A 16 -16.18 -12.34 -1.35
CA GLY A 16 -16.77 -11.55 -0.27
C GLY A 16 -16.10 -11.88 1.07
N MET A 17 -16.13 -10.91 1.99
CA MET A 17 -15.65 -11.08 3.35
C MET A 17 -16.58 -11.99 4.14
N THR A 18 -16.03 -12.93 4.90
CA THR A 18 -16.81 -13.83 5.77
C THR A 18 -16.96 -13.22 7.16
N VAL A 19 -17.91 -13.74 7.94
CA VAL A 19 -18.08 -13.33 9.34
C VAL A 19 -16.84 -13.69 10.15
N GLU A 20 -16.21 -14.82 9.86
CA GLU A 20 -14.96 -15.27 10.51
C GLU A 20 -13.81 -14.30 10.25
N GLU A 21 -13.69 -13.75 9.03
CA GLU A 21 -12.69 -12.74 8.70
C GLU A 21 -12.93 -11.43 9.45
N ILE A 22 -14.20 -11.02 9.64
CA ILE A 22 -14.54 -9.86 10.47
C ILE A 22 -14.18 -10.11 11.94
N LEU A 23 -14.49 -11.29 12.45
CA LEU A 23 -14.17 -11.67 13.83
C LEU A 23 -12.65 -11.75 14.07
N ALA A 24 -11.86 -12.08 13.05
CA ALA A 24 -10.41 -12.04 13.12
C ALA A 24 -9.87 -10.61 13.35
N GLY A 25 -10.64 -9.59 12.97
CA GLY A 25 -10.34 -8.18 13.21
C GLY A 25 -9.48 -7.51 12.14
N GLU A 26 -9.07 -6.28 12.42
CA GLU A 26 -8.17 -5.54 11.54
C GLU A 26 -6.83 -6.26 11.37
N SER A 27 -6.29 -6.18 10.17
CA SER A 27 -5.04 -6.84 9.81
C SER A 27 -4.17 -5.91 8.96
N LYS A 28 -3.05 -6.44 8.48
CA LYS A 28 -2.20 -5.74 7.52
C LYS A 28 -3.01 -5.25 6.30
N ASN A 29 -4.01 -6.01 5.86
CA ASN A 29 -4.75 -5.77 4.61
C ASN A 29 -6.25 -5.51 4.83
N VAL A 30 -6.70 -5.30 6.07
CA VAL A 30 -8.11 -5.06 6.40
C VAL A 30 -8.24 -3.93 7.42
N GLU A 31 -9.15 -3.01 7.15
CA GLU A 31 -9.50 -1.87 8.01
C GLU A 31 -11.00 -1.77 8.15
N PHE A 32 -11.53 -1.55 9.36
CA PHE A 32 -12.96 -1.39 9.64
C PHE A 32 -13.32 0.05 9.94
N LYS A 33 -14.51 0.44 9.51
CA LYS A 33 -15.12 1.73 9.83
C LYS A 33 -16.63 1.54 10.03
N VAL A 34 -17.18 2.07 11.11
CA VAL A 34 -18.62 2.06 11.36
C VAL A 34 -19.37 2.76 10.22
N GLN A 35 -18.84 3.90 9.80
CA GLN A 35 -19.37 4.70 8.69
C GLN A 35 -18.22 5.47 8.04
N ARG A 36 -18.47 6.05 6.87
CA ARG A 36 -17.48 6.94 6.24
C ARG A 36 -17.21 8.14 7.14
N PRO A 37 -15.97 8.37 7.60
CA PRO A 37 -15.63 9.56 8.35
C PRO A 37 -15.89 10.83 7.53
N LYS A 38 -16.43 11.86 8.16
CA LYS A 38 -16.62 13.19 7.51
C LYS A 38 -15.29 13.77 7.01
N ASP A 39 -14.23 13.58 7.79
CA ASP A 39 -12.87 13.88 7.39
C ASP A 39 -12.28 12.66 6.65
N SER A 40 -12.17 12.77 5.32
CA SER A 40 -11.63 11.73 4.47
C SER A 40 -10.16 11.42 4.77
N GLY A 41 -9.39 12.37 5.28
CA GLY A 41 -7.98 12.19 5.65
C GLY A 41 -7.76 11.05 6.64
N LYS A 42 -8.78 10.71 7.46
CA LYS A 42 -8.68 9.61 8.43
C LYS A 42 -8.52 8.23 7.81
N TYR A 43 -9.09 7.99 6.62
CA TYR A 43 -8.95 6.71 5.94
C TYR A 43 -8.08 6.80 4.68
N MET A 44 -7.78 8.01 4.16
CA MET A 44 -6.87 8.18 3.03
C MET A 44 -5.46 7.68 3.33
N LYS A 45 -5.00 7.82 4.59
CA LYS A 45 -3.72 7.24 5.03
C LYS A 45 -3.68 5.73 4.81
N THR A 46 -4.79 5.04 5.07
CA THR A 46 -4.91 3.60 4.86
C THR A 46 -4.99 3.27 3.37
N VAL A 47 -5.72 4.05 2.57
CA VAL A 47 -5.78 3.90 1.11
C VAL A 47 -4.37 3.99 0.51
N VAL A 48 -3.63 5.04 0.83
CA VAL A 48 -2.26 5.25 0.36
C VAL A 48 -1.34 4.13 0.82
N ALA A 49 -1.45 3.72 2.10
CA ALA A 49 -0.64 2.63 2.65
C ALA A 49 -0.92 1.28 1.97
N PHE A 50 -2.16 1.00 1.58
CA PHE A 50 -2.53 -0.18 0.79
C PHE A 50 -1.96 -0.10 -0.62
N SER A 51 -2.07 1.06 -1.29
CA SER A 51 -1.50 1.26 -2.62
C SER A 51 0.03 1.11 -2.64
N ASN A 52 0.72 1.53 -1.59
CA ASN A 52 2.17 1.39 -1.44
C ASN A 52 2.61 -0.02 -0.99
N GLY A 53 1.67 -0.85 -0.56
CA GLY A 53 1.91 -2.21 -0.07
C GLY A 53 1.30 -3.29 -0.95
N GLU A 54 0.70 -4.29 -0.30
CA GLU A 54 0.09 -5.46 -0.94
C GLU A 54 -1.40 -5.27 -1.28
N GLY A 55 -1.90 -4.05 -1.16
CA GLY A 55 -3.32 -3.77 -1.27
C GLY A 55 -4.09 -4.08 0.01
N GLY A 56 -5.41 -3.96 -0.03
CA GLY A 56 -6.25 -4.27 1.10
C GLY A 56 -7.70 -3.82 0.93
N LYS A 57 -8.50 -4.01 1.97
CA LYS A 57 -9.92 -3.70 1.98
C LYS A 57 -10.25 -2.75 3.14
N ILE A 58 -11.02 -1.72 2.85
CA ILE A 58 -11.66 -0.87 3.86
C ILE A 58 -13.13 -1.20 3.88
N ILE A 59 -13.63 -1.64 5.03
CA ILE A 59 -15.01 -2.11 5.20
C ILE A 59 -15.77 -1.06 6.01
N PHE A 60 -16.83 -0.51 5.42
CA PHE A 60 -17.73 0.43 6.08
C PHE A 60 -19.01 -0.29 6.50
N GLY A 61 -19.44 -0.03 7.71
CA GLY A 61 -20.59 -0.69 8.35
C GLY A 61 -20.21 -1.74 9.39
N VAL A 62 -18.95 -1.79 9.82
CA VAL A 62 -18.43 -2.68 10.87
C VAL A 62 -17.73 -1.87 11.94
N ASP A 63 -18.01 -2.17 13.20
CA ASP A 63 -17.34 -1.56 14.35
C ASP A 63 -15.98 -2.23 14.59
N ASP A 64 -14.92 -1.43 14.63
CA ASP A 64 -13.53 -1.87 14.75
C ASP A 64 -13.22 -2.50 16.13
N LYS A 65 -13.93 -2.07 17.18
CA LYS A 65 -13.71 -2.54 18.55
C LYS A 65 -14.53 -3.77 18.90
N THR A 66 -15.84 -3.69 18.63
CA THR A 66 -16.77 -4.78 18.95
C THR A 66 -16.86 -5.82 17.85
N ARG A 67 -16.38 -5.50 16.64
CA ARG A 67 -16.46 -6.33 15.42
C ARG A 67 -17.90 -6.66 15.01
N GLN A 68 -18.85 -5.89 15.52
CA GLN A 68 -20.23 -6.05 15.15
C GLN A 68 -20.52 -5.44 13.79
N VAL A 69 -21.28 -6.15 12.98
CA VAL A 69 -21.82 -5.63 11.75
C VAL A 69 -22.93 -4.64 12.10
N ILE A 70 -22.70 -3.36 11.88
CA ILE A 70 -23.70 -2.30 12.09
C ILE A 70 -24.56 -2.13 10.84
N GLY A 71 -23.91 -2.16 9.67
CA GLY A 71 -24.51 -1.95 8.36
C GLY A 71 -24.66 -0.48 8.00
N ILE A 72 -24.92 -0.25 6.71
CA ILE A 72 -25.22 1.09 6.14
C ILE A 72 -26.71 1.10 5.80
N PRO A 73 -27.48 2.15 6.20
CA PRO A 73 -28.88 2.26 5.84
C PRO A 73 -29.06 2.30 4.32
N LYS A 74 -30.05 1.56 3.82
CA LYS A 74 -30.25 1.33 2.37
C LYS A 74 -30.38 2.62 1.56
N GLU A 75 -30.98 3.63 2.15
CA GLU A 75 -31.20 4.95 1.54
C GLU A 75 -29.89 5.71 1.27
N PHE A 76 -28.80 5.42 2.02
CA PHE A 76 -27.51 6.10 1.88
C PHE A 76 -26.45 5.29 1.09
N VAL A 77 -26.70 4.02 0.80
CA VAL A 77 -25.70 3.12 0.23
C VAL A 77 -25.07 3.68 -1.05
N PHE A 78 -25.88 4.14 -2.01
CA PHE A 78 -25.35 4.63 -3.29
C PHE A 78 -24.61 5.94 -3.13
N SER A 79 -25.14 6.88 -2.32
CA SER A 79 -24.46 8.15 -2.04
C SER A 79 -23.14 7.95 -1.29
N GLU A 80 -23.06 6.94 -0.43
CA GLU A 80 -21.82 6.59 0.26
C GLU A 80 -20.78 5.96 -0.69
N ILE A 81 -21.18 5.10 -1.62
CA ILE A 81 -20.30 4.54 -2.66
C ILE A 81 -19.69 5.66 -3.50
N ASP A 82 -20.54 6.58 -4.02
CA ASP A 82 -20.09 7.71 -4.83
C ASP A 82 -19.12 8.60 -4.05
N ALA A 83 -19.44 8.90 -2.80
CA ALA A 83 -18.61 9.72 -1.94
C ALA A 83 -17.28 9.06 -1.57
N ILE A 84 -17.25 7.74 -1.32
CA ILE A 84 -16.02 6.98 -1.06
C ILE A 84 -15.14 6.95 -2.30
N THR A 85 -15.72 6.61 -3.46
CA THR A 85 -15.00 6.51 -4.73
C THR A 85 -14.38 7.86 -5.11
N SER A 86 -15.18 8.93 -5.09
CA SER A 86 -14.70 10.28 -5.41
C SER A 86 -13.62 10.75 -4.44
N ALA A 87 -13.83 10.57 -3.13
CA ALA A 87 -12.83 10.97 -2.13
C ALA A 87 -11.48 10.27 -2.32
N ILE A 88 -11.48 8.97 -2.67
CA ILE A 88 -10.24 8.22 -2.93
C ILE A 88 -9.56 8.73 -4.19
N SER A 89 -10.30 8.81 -5.30
CA SER A 89 -9.74 9.22 -6.60
C SER A 89 -9.22 10.67 -6.59
N ASP A 90 -9.90 11.57 -5.89
CA ASP A 90 -9.53 12.98 -5.85
C ASP A 90 -8.36 13.27 -4.90
N SER A 91 -8.20 12.45 -3.84
CA SER A 91 -7.24 12.73 -2.77
C SER A 91 -5.88 12.10 -2.96
N CYS A 92 -5.73 11.10 -3.83
CA CYS A 92 -4.50 10.34 -4.00
C CYS A 92 -3.73 10.71 -5.27
N GLU A 93 -2.41 10.69 -5.18
CA GLU A 93 -1.49 10.84 -6.30
C GLU A 93 -0.40 9.76 -6.17
N PRO A 94 -0.07 8.98 -7.21
CA PRO A 94 -0.84 8.79 -8.44
C PRO A 94 -2.31 8.42 -8.20
N LEU A 95 -3.14 8.51 -9.23
CA LEU A 95 -4.58 8.20 -9.14
C LEU A 95 -4.81 6.79 -8.61
N VAL A 96 -5.63 6.68 -7.56
CA VAL A 96 -6.12 5.40 -7.03
C VAL A 96 -7.58 5.21 -7.43
N ILE A 97 -7.88 4.11 -8.11
CA ILE A 97 -9.24 3.72 -8.47
C ILE A 97 -9.61 2.53 -7.60
N PRO A 98 -10.49 2.71 -6.59
CA PRO A 98 -10.93 1.60 -5.74
C PRO A 98 -11.97 0.73 -6.47
N ASP A 99 -11.99 -0.57 -6.19
CA ASP A 99 -13.14 -1.43 -6.53
C ASP A 99 -14.12 -1.40 -5.35
N VAL A 100 -15.24 -0.69 -5.51
CA VAL A 100 -16.22 -0.49 -4.42
C VAL A 100 -17.46 -1.32 -4.71
N TYR A 101 -17.79 -2.20 -3.78
CA TYR A 101 -18.94 -3.10 -3.92
C TYR A 101 -19.71 -3.27 -2.61
N LEU A 102 -20.93 -3.76 -2.75
CA LEU A 102 -21.83 -4.07 -1.64
C LEU A 102 -21.73 -5.54 -1.27
N GLN A 103 -21.84 -5.78 0.03
CA GLN A 103 -21.99 -7.12 0.57
C GLN A 103 -23.05 -7.13 1.67
N THR A 104 -23.82 -8.21 1.74
CA THR A 104 -24.80 -8.43 2.81
C THR A 104 -24.25 -9.45 3.79
N LEU A 105 -24.14 -9.05 5.06
CA LEU A 105 -23.75 -9.91 6.18
C LEU A 105 -24.78 -9.75 7.29
N GLU A 106 -25.23 -10.84 7.89
CA GLU A 106 -26.24 -10.81 8.99
C GLU A 106 -27.47 -9.96 8.66
N ASN A 107 -27.95 -10.03 7.41
CA ASN A 107 -29.06 -9.20 6.90
C ASN A 107 -28.80 -7.68 6.89
N LYS A 108 -27.54 -7.26 7.05
CA LYS A 108 -27.12 -5.87 7.00
C LYS A 108 -26.23 -5.64 5.78
N THR A 109 -26.36 -4.47 5.17
CA THR A 109 -25.53 -4.11 4.01
C THR A 109 -24.27 -3.38 4.49
N ILE A 110 -23.13 -3.84 4.03
CA ILE A 110 -21.81 -3.19 4.22
C ILE A 110 -21.26 -2.75 2.85
N ILE A 111 -20.37 -1.75 2.87
CA ILE A 111 -19.63 -1.31 1.69
C ILE A 111 -18.19 -1.73 1.85
N VAL A 112 -17.63 -2.37 0.83
CA VAL A 112 -16.24 -2.78 0.77
C VAL A 112 -15.54 -1.96 -0.30
N ALA A 113 -14.51 -1.21 0.08
CA ALA A 113 -13.60 -0.55 -0.86
C ALA A 113 -12.30 -1.35 -0.92
N GLU A 114 -12.08 -2.04 -2.03
CA GLU A 114 -10.89 -2.83 -2.29
C GLU A 114 -9.86 -1.99 -3.04
N ILE A 115 -8.66 -1.89 -2.47
CA ILE A 115 -7.53 -1.13 -2.99
C ILE A 115 -6.49 -2.13 -3.49
N SER A 116 -6.22 -2.09 -4.77
CA SER A 116 -5.16 -2.92 -5.37
C SER A 116 -3.77 -2.35 -5.06
N PRO A 117 -2.72 -3.19 -5.03
CA PRO A 117 -1.35 -2.74 -5.00
C PRO A 117 -1.08 -1.77 -6.16
N GLY A 118 -0.51 -0.64 -5.85
CA GLY A 118 -0.16 0.36 -6.86
C GLY A 118 1.09 -0.04 -7.64
N LYS A 119 1.12 0.30 -8.94
CA LYS A 119 2.26 0.03 -9.84
C LYS A 119 3.24 1.19 -9.93
N GLN A 120 2.83 2.40 -9.55
CA GLN A 120 3.60 3.65 -9.67
C GLN A 120 3.86 4.25 -8.29
N ARG A 121 4.64 3.54 -7.47
CA ARG A 121 4.98 4.00 -6.11
C ARG A 121 6.04 5.10 -6.14
N PRO A 122 6.01 6.05 -5.19
CA PRO A 122 5.12 6.11 -4.04
C PRO A 122 3.78 6.79 -4.34
N TYR A 123 2.70 6.23 -3.81
CA TYR A 123 1.40 6.88 -3.70
C TYR A 123 1.39 7.77 -2.46
N TYR A 124 0.71 8.91 -2.54
CA TYR A 124 0.64 9.86 -1.44
C TYR A 124 -0.68 10.65 -1.43
N ILE A 125 -1.02 11.24 -0.29
CA ILE A 125 -2.16 12.15 -0.16
C ILE A 125 -1.77 13.47 -0.83
N LYS A 126 -2.49 13.84 -1.89
CA LYS A 126 -2.21 15.00 -2.75
C LYS A 126 -2.03 16.31 -1.96
N SER A 127 -2.91 16.57 -0.99
CA SER A 127 -2.88 17.79 -0.17
C SER A 127 -1.68 17.90 0.77
N LEU A 128 -1.01 16.79 1.07
CA LEU A 128 0.17 16.74 1.95
C LEU A 128 1.48 16.67 1.15
N GLY A 129 1.40 16.38 -0.15
CA GLY A 129 2.58 16.15 -0.98
C GLY A 129 3.31 14.85 -0.66
N ILE A 130 4.31 14.53 -1.49
CA ILE A 130 5.02 13.25 -1.44
C ILE A 130 5.75 12.99 -0.10
N GLN A 131 6.30 14.05 0.53
CA GLN A 131 7.11 13.92 1.75
C GLN A 131 6.27 13.54 2.98
N ASP A 132 5.12 14.21 3.15
CA ASP A 132 4.28 14.08 4.34
C ASP A 132 3.02 13.24 4.08
N GLY A 133 2.71 13.01 2.80
CA GLY A 133 1.52 12.29 2.36
C GLY A 133 1.75 10.81 2.06
N THR A 134 2.99 10.32 2.07
CA THR A 134 3.30 8.92 1.79
C THR A 134 3.17 8.08 3.05
N TYR A 135 2.36 7.03 2.98
CA TYR A 135 2.10 6.12 4.10
C TYR A 135 2.36 4.67 3.69
N ILE A 136 2.76 3.87 4.67
CA ILE A 136 2.93 2.41 4.56
C ILE A 136 2.12 1.70 5.65
N ARG A 137 1.83 0.43 5.43
CA ARG A 137 1.13 -0.41 6.40
C ARG A 137 2.14 -1.22 7.22
N VAL A 138 2.11 -1.04 8.53
CA VAL A 138 2.95 -1.77 9.47
C VAL A 138 2.04 -2.45 10.50
N SER A 139 1.92 -3.77 10.44
CA SER A 139 1.13 -4.58 11.38
C SER A 139 -0.27 -4.01 11.69
N GLY A 140 -1.04 -3.69 10.65
CA GLY A 140 -2.41 -3.17 10.82
C GLY A 140 -2.50 -1.66 11.12
N THR A 141 -1.37 -0.93 11.14
CA THR A 141 -1.37 0.53 11.35
C THR A 141 -0.77 1.24 10.15
N SER A 142 -1.41 2.33 9.70
CA SER A 142 -0.85 3.21 8.66
C SER A 142 0.12 4.20 9.29
N ARG A 143 1.38 4.18 8.85
CA ARG A 143 2.46 5.05 9.35
C ARG A 143 3.06 5.86 8.22
N PRO A 144 3.53 7.10 8.46
CA PRO A 144 4.27 7.85 7.46
C PRO A 144 5.50 7.05 7.01
N ALA A 145 5.76 7.03 5.71
CA ALA A 145 6.99 6.51 5.16
C ALA A 145 8.13 7.51 5.46
N GLY A 146 9.26 7.03 5.95
CA GLY A 146 10.44 7.86 6.09
C GLY A 146 10.97 8.32 4.73
N ARG A 147 11.79 9.37 4.72
CA ARG A 147 12.37 9.94 3.48
C ARG A 147 13.12 8.90 2.65
N ASP A 148 13.89 8.04 3.30
CA ASP A 148 14.69 7.02 2.63
C ASP A 148 13.80 5.99 1.93
N LEU A 149 12.75 5.51 2.61
CA LEU A 149 11.80 4.57 2.04
C LEU A 149 10.97 5.19 0.91
N THR A 150 10.59 6.46 1.04
CA THR A 150 9.89 7.19 -0.03
C THR A 150 10.77 7.33 -1.27
N ALA A 151 12.06 7.62 -1.08
CA ALA A 151 13.03 7.69 -2.17
C ALA A 151 13.26 6.33 -2.83
N GLU A 152 13.36 5.26 -2.03
CA GLU A 152 13.49 3.89 -2.53
C GLU A 152 12.30 3.51 -3.44
N MET A 153 11.06 3.75 -2.97
CA MET A 153 9.85 3.50 -3.77
C MET A 153 9.85 4.27 -5.10
N TYR A 154 10.31 5.51 -5.09
CA TYR A 154 10.40 6.35 -6.29
C TYR A 154 11.39 5.77 -7.32
N TYR A 155 12.54 5.31 -6.86
CA TYR A 155 13.56 4.71 -7.73
C TYR A 155 13.14 3.34 -8.26
N GLU A 156 12.42 2.54 -7.47
CA GLU A 156 11.87 1.26 -7.92
C GLU A 156 10.89 1.43 -9.08
N ASP A 157 10.03 2.46 -9.03
CA ASP A 157 9.06 2.75 -10.10
C ASP A 157 9.74 3.16 -11.40
N GLU A 158 10.83 3.93 -11.33
CA GLU A 158 11.61 4.31 -12.50
C GLU A 158 12.47 3.17 -13.08
N GLY A 159 12.38 1.95 -12.51
CA GLY A 159 13.23 0.81 -12.91
C GLY A 159 14.71 1.03 -12.57
N ARG A 160 15.01 1.96 -11.68
CA ARG A 160 16.34 2.25 -11.19
C ARG A 160 16.53 1.58 -9.84
N SER A 161 17.60 0.82 -9.70
CA SER A 161 18.04 0.39 -8.37
C SER A 161 18.61 1.60 -7.63
N TYR A 162 18.35 1.70 -6.33
CA TYR A 162 18.95 2.70 -5.45
C TYR A 162 20.50 2.73 -5.58
N ASP A 163 21.09 1.58 -5.88
CA ASP A 163 22.53 1.41 -6.12
C ASP A 163 23.02 2.13 -7.39
N ASN A 164 22.12 2.48 -8.30
CA ASN A 164 22.45 3.18 -9.55
C ASN A 164 22.30 4.71 -9.44
N VAL A 165 21.98 5.24 -8.24
CA VAL A 165 21.87 6.68 -8.04
C VAL A 165 23.26 7.30 -8.05
N ILE A 166 23.52 8.15 -9.06
CA ILE A 166 24.77 8.88 -9.17
C ILE A 166 24.84 9.91 -8.01
N ARG A 167 25.77 9.70 -7.10
CA ARG A 167 26.09 10.62 -6.02
C ARG A 167 26.96 11.76 -6.56
N ASN A 168 26.34 12.87 -6.94
CA ASN A 168 27.04 14.05 -7.44
C ASN A 168 27.84 14.80 -6.35
N ASP A 169 27.61 14.47 -5.09
CA ASP A 169 28.31 14.99 -3.92
C ASP A 169 29.63 14.25 -3.62
N LEU A 170 29.86 13.12 -4.29
CA LEU A 170 31.08 12.33 -4.17
C LEU A 170 31.93 12.47 -5.44
N THR A 171 33.13 12.96 -5.27
CA THR A 171 34.16 12.99 -6.32
C THR A 171 35.10 11.83 -6.09
N VAL A 172 35.13 10.88 -7.02
CA VAL A 172 36.07 9.76 -6.98
C VAL A 172 37.26 10.08 -7.86
N THR A 173 38.45 10.01 -7.29
CA THR A 173 39.70 10.26 -8.01
C THR A 173 40.13 9.02 -8.78
N GLU A 174 40.87 9.21 -9.88
CA GLU A 174 41.46 8.13 -10.66
C GLU A 174 42.32 7.18 -9.80
N LYS A 175 43.05 7.74 -8.84
CA LYS A 175 43.85 6.97 -7.89
C LYS A 175 43.01 6.04 -7.02
N GLU A 176 41.88 6.51 -6.50
CA GLU A 176 40.96 5.67 -5.69
C GLU A 176 40.39 4.52 -6.50
N ILE A 177 40.05 4.76 -7.79
CA ILE A 177 39.62 3.73 -8.70
C ILE A 177 40.72 2.69 -8.93
N GLN A 178 41.93 3.14 -9.19
CA GLN A 178 43.08 2.26 -9.37
C GLN A 178 43.40 1.42 -8.13
N ASP A 179 43.35 2.02 -6.94
CA ASP A 179 43.57 1.34 -5.66
C ASP A 179 42.48 0.30 -5.40
N LEU A 180 41.22 0.60 -5.74
CA LEU A 180 40.10 -0.33 -5.65
C LEU A 180 40.28 -1.52 -6.60
N CYS A 181 40.64 -1.26 -7.87
CA CYS A 181 40.90 -2.29 -8.85
C CYS A 181 42.05 -3.21 -8.44
N GLN A 182 43.13 -2.68 -7.84
CA GLN A 182 44.24 -3.48 -7.33
C GLN A 182 43.79 -4.38 -6.17
N ARG A 183 43.03 -3.82 -5.21
CA ARG A 183 42.46 -4.63 -4.09
C ARG A 183 41.54 -5.74 -4.58
N MET A 184 40.67 -5.46 -5.55
CA MET A 184 39.80 -6.48 -6.15
C MET A 184 40.60 -7.60 -6.82
N LYS A 185 41.66 -7.27 -7.58
CA LYS A 185 42.55 -8.27 -8.18
C LYS A 185 43.25 -9.12 -7.12
N GLN A 186 43.71 -8.52 -6.02
CA GLN A 186 44.33 -9.25 -4.91
C GLN A 186 43.34 -10.22 -4.24
N VAL A 187 42.11 -9.77 -3.99
CA VAL A 187 41.05 -10.62 -3.41
C VAL A 187 40.68 -11.76 -4.36
N ALA A 188 40.56 -11.49 -5.65
CA ALA A 188 40.28 -12.53 -6.66
C ALA A 188 41.41 -13.57 -6.72
N LEU A 189 42.67 -13.12 -6.72
CA LEU A 189 43.83 -14.02 -6.66
C LEU A 189 43.87 -14.80 -5.34
N TRP A 190 43.57 -14.19 -4.21
CA TRP A 190 43.48 -14.88 -2.93
C TRP A 190 42.38 -15.94 -2.92
N ASN A 191 41.22 -15.63 -3.44
CA ASN A 191 40.07 -16.55 -3.50
C ASN A 191 40.33 -17.73 -4.46
N SER A 192 41.17 -17.55 -5.46
CA SER A 192 41.55 -18.60 -6.39
C SER A 192 42.62 -19.59 -5.85
N LYS A 193 43.29 -19.23 -4.72
CA LYS A 193 44.28 -20.10 -4.11
C LYS A 193 43.63 -21.29 -3.41
N SER A 194 44.27 -22.47 -3.50
CA SER A 194 43.88 -23.64 -2.72
C SER A 194 44.07 -23.39 -1.21
N GLN A 195 43.41 -24.18 -0.35
CA GLN A 195 43.53 -24.01 1.11
C GLN A 195 44.99 -24.17 1.57
N ALA A 196 45.72 -25.14 1.01
CA ALA A 196 47.13 -25.33 1.33
C ALA A 196 48.00 -24.11 0.98
N GLN A 197 47.71 -23.42 -0.13
CA GLN A 197 48.41 -22.20 -0.53
C GLN A 197 48.06 -21.00 0.34
N LYS A 198 46.84 -20.95 0.92
CA LYS A 198 46.42 -19.93 1.87
C LYS A 198 47.10 -20.11 3.22
N ASP A 199 47.25 -21.33 3.68
CA ASP A 199 47.86 -21.65 4.97
C ASP A 199 49.41 -21.46 4.96
N ALA A 200 50.05 -21.54 3.78
CA ALA A 200 51.47 -21.29 3.65
C ALA A 200 51.87 -19.82 3.68
N VAL A 201 50.91 -18.87 3.72
CA VAL A 201 51.13 -17.44 3.72
C VAL A 201 50.82 -16.81 5.11
N LYS A 202 50.37 -17.62 6.07
CA LYS A 202 50.25 -17.22 7.50
C LYS A 202 51.54 -17.48 8.24
#